data_1c4ea6b4bc34a3b3d9e90569acecc5c7
#
_entry.id   1c4ea6b4bc34a3b3d9e90569acecc5c7
#
_cell.length_a   1.000
_cell.length_b   1.000
_cell.length_c   1.000
_cell.angle_alpha   90.00
_cell.angle_beta   90.00
_cell.angle_gamma   90.00
#
_symmetry.space_group_name_H-M   'P 1'
#
loop_
_entity.id
_entity.type
_entity.pdbx_description
1 polymer ?
#
loop_
_entity_poly.entity_id
_entity_poly.type
_entity_poly.pdbx_seq_one_letter_code
_entity_poly.pdbx_strand_id
1 'polypeptide(L)'
;APVVDINNNPNNPVIGYRSFGEDKEKVSKYGVAYMKGMQDAGIMACAKHFPGHGDVDVDSHYDLPVINKSIEQLTEMELVPFKAIFDAGVGSVMIAHLYIPAIDKTENRATSISKNNVTDLLRNKMGYEGLTFTDALEMKGVAKFFPGGTISVEAIIAGNDMLCLPASVPESITAIKKAIADKKISWDDINEKVKKVLLSKYQLGLNKTQWVDTNNLLEDINAKTDAIRYEVAKNGITVLEQSGMKASRTDYAQVPLTPAQKKVAYIGIGTSSLNAFGKRMMNDFDAD
;
A
#
# COMPACT_ATOMS: atom_id res chain seq x y z
N ALA A 1 -4.18 2.92 1.85
CA ALA A 1 -4.43 2.56 0.46
C ALA A 1 -4.36 3.80 -0.40
N PRO A 2 -3.89 3.66 -1.63
CA PRO A 2 -3.57 2.42 -2.33
C PRO A 2 -2.19 1.83 -1.98
N VAL A 3 -2.01 0.52 -2.23
CA VAL A 3 -0.70 -0.13 -2.29
C VAL A 3 -0.15 0.08 -3.69
N VAL A 4 0.97 0.79 -3.80
CA VAL A 4 1.62 1.09 -5.09
C VAL A 4 3.00 0.44 -5.20
N ASP A 5 3.25 -0.57 -4.37
CA ASP A 5 4.42 -1.44 -4.49
C ASP A 5 4.32 -2.26 -5.77
N ILE A 6 5.41 -2.30 -6.54
CA ILE A 6 5.53 -3.16 -7.71
C ILE A 6 5.93 -4.55 -7.24
N ASN A 7 5.03 -5.53 -7.35
CA ASN A 7 5.26 -6.88 -6.85
C ASN A 7 6.00 -7.74 -7.87
N ASN A 8 7.27 -7.45 -8.09
CA ASN A 8 8.14 -8.12 -9.04
C ASN A 8 8.86 -9.35 -8.45
N ASN A 9 8.71 -9.61 -7.14
CA ASN A 9 9.16 -10.82 -6.48
C ASN A 9 7.98 -11.75 -6.16
N PRO A 10 7.83 -12.90 -6.84
CA PRO A 10 6.71 -13.81 -6.60
C PRO A 10 6.73 -14.44 -5.19
N ASN A 11 7.89 -14.43 -4.51
CA ASN A 11 8.04 -14.94 -3.15
C ASN A 11 7.76 -13.90 -2.08
N ASN A 12 7.34 -12.69 -2.46
CA ASN A 12 7.07 -11.63 -1.50
C ASN A 12 5.92 -12.02 -0.55
N PRO A 13 6.18 -12.22 0.75
CA PRO A 13 5.18 -12.70 1.69
C PRO A 13 4.22 -11.59 2.17
N VAL A 14 4.57 -10.31 1.91
CA VAL A 14 3.88 -9.15 2.50
C VAL A 14 2.94 -8.49 1.51
N ILE A 15 3.41 -8.20 0.30
CA ILE A 15 2.65 -7.44 -0.69
C ILE A 15 1.66 -8.33 -1.43
N GLY A 16 2.14 -9.37 -2.14
CA GLY A 16 1.31 -10.38 -2.78
C GLY A 16 0.06 -9.82 -3.48
N TYR A 17 -1.09 -10.34 -3.13
CA TYR A 17 -2.39 -9.95 -3.71
C TYR A 17 -2.85 -8.51 -3.42
N ARG A 18 -2.11 -7.74 -2.61
CA ARG A 18 -2.43 -6.32 -2.35
C ARG A 18 -1.94 -5.41 -3.46
N SER A 19 -0.98 -5.85 -4.27
CA SER A 19 -0.42 -5.09 -5.38
C SER A 19 -1.33 -5.09 -6.60
N PHE A 20 -1.20 -4.06 -7.42
CA PHE A 20 -1.78 -3.97 -8.76
C PHE A 20 -0.94 -4.72 -9.82
N GLY A 21 0.13 -5.39 -9.44
CA GLY A 21 0.96 -6.23 -10.30
C GLY A 21 2.44 -5.86 -10.30
N GLU A 22 3.14 -6.38 -11.32
CA GLU A 22 4.60 -6.23 -11.51
C GLU A 22 4.99 -5.16 -12.55
N ASP A 23 4.01 -4.66 -13.31
CA ASP A 23 4.22 -3.64 -14.34
C ASP A 23 4.05 -2.25 -13.73
N LYS A 24 5.12 -1.45 -13.75
CA LYS A 24 5.16 -0.11 -13.15
C LYS A 24 4.11 0.86 -13.69
N GLU A 25 3.78 0.75 -14.98
CA GLU A 25 2.80 1.64 -15.61
C GLU A 25 1.37 1.27 -15.18
N LYS A 26 1.06 -0.04 -15.08
CA LYS A 26 -0.22 -0.51 -14.55
C LYS A 26 -0.39 -0.13 -13.08
N VAL A 27 0.63 -0.37 -12.26
CA VAL A 27 0.62 0.00 -10.84
C VAL A 27 0.39 1.50 -10.69
N SER A 28 1.09 2.33 -11.48
CA SER A 28 0.90 3.78 -11.50
C SER A 28 -0.53 4.16 -11.86
N LYS A 29 -1.04 3.64 -12.97
CA LYS A 29 -2.39 3.94 -13.48
C LYS A 29 -3.48 3.57 -12.48
N TYR A 30 -3.43 2.35 -11.94
CA TYR A 30 -4.45 1.88 -11.00
C TYR A 30 -4.30 2.52 -9.62
N GLY A 31 -3.07 2.75 -9.16
CA GLY A 31 -2.80 3.48 -7.93
C GLY A 31 -3.38 4.89 -7.95
N VAL A 32 -3.15 5.63 -9.04
CA VAL A 32 -3.72 6.99 -9.23
C VAL A 32 -5.24 6.95 -9.31
N ALA A 33 -5.83 6.02 -10.06
CA ALA A 33 -7.28 5.90 -10.17
C ALA A 33 -7.94 5.58 -8.81
N TYR A 34 -7.35 4.64 -8.06
CA TYR A 34 -7.82 4.28 -6.73
C TYR A 34 -7.72 5.45 -5.75
N MET A 35 -6.59 6.15 -5.75
CA MET A 35 -6.35 7.33 -4.93
C MET A 35 -7.39 8.43 -5.21
N LYS A 36 -7.63 8.74 -6.48
CA LYS A 36 -8.63 9.74 -6.89
C LYS A 36 -10.02 9.36 -6.41
N GLY A 37 -10.44 8.10 -6.62
CA GLY A 37 -11.74 7.64 -6.13
C GLY A 37 -11.92 7.80 -4.62
N MET A 38 -10.87 7.58 -3.81
CA MET A 38 -10.90 7.84 -2.37
C MET A 38 -11.01 9.34 -2.07
N GLN A 39 -10.18 10.17 -2.70
CA GLN A 39 -10.12 11.61 -2.40
C GLN A 39 -11.35 12.36 -2.90
N ASP A 40 -11.91 11.96 -4.04
CA ASP A 40 -13.18 12.48 -4.56
C ASP A 40 -14.36 12.16 -3.62
N ALA A 41 -14.26 11.05 -2.86
CA ALA A 41 -15.20 10.70 -1.80
C ALA A 41 -14.91 11.37 -0.45
N GLY A 42 -13.95 12.30 -0.37
CA GLY A 42 -13.60 13.04 0.85
C GLY A 42 -12.68 12.27 1.81
N ILE A 43 -12.05 11.16 1.37
CA ILE A 43 -11.15 10.36 2.20
C ILE A 43 -9.71 10.57 1.73
N MET A 44 -8.83 11.05 2.63
CA MET A 44 -7.41 11.18 2.32
C MET A 44 -6.80 9.81 2.00
N ALA A 45 -6.24 9.68 0.80
CA ALA A 45 -5.52 8.50 0.40
C ALA A 45 -4.08 8.51 0.94
N CYS A 46 -3.51 7.30 1.12
CA CYS A 46 -2.14 7.10 1.58
C CYS A 46 -1.44 6.10 0.66
N ALA A 47 -0.52 6.59 -0.18
CA ALA A 47 0.30 5.73 -1.03
C ALA A 47 1.30 4.94 -0.17
N LYS A 48 1.45 3.63 -0.43
CA LYS A 48 2.32 2.80 0.38
C LYS A 48 2.88 1.60 -0.38
N HIS A 49 4.06 1.13 0.05
CA HIS A 49 4.92 1.52 1.17
C HIS A 49 6.23 2.12 0.61
N PHE A 50 6.41 3.42 0.73
CA PHE A 50 7.56 4.13 0.16
C PHE A 50 8.90 3.67 0.81
N PRO A 51 9.97 3.44 0.03
CA PRO A 51 10.15 3.72 -1.40
C PRO A 51 9.80 2.54 -2.33
N GLY A 52 9.16 1.49 -1.86
CA GLY A 52 8.71 0.32 -2.60
C GLY A 52 9.08 -0.98 -1.87
N HIS A 53 8.08 -1.78 -1.52
CA HIS A 53 8.20 -3.01 -0.71
C HIS A 53 7.96 -4.28 -1.54
N GLY A 54 7.90 -4.16 -2.87
CA GLY A 54 7.48 -5.27 -3.73
C GLY A 54 8.56 -6.30 -4.03
N ASP A 55 9.85 -5.94 -3.88
CA ASP A 55 11.00 -6.79 -4.20
C ASP A 55 11.73 -7.27 -2.94
N VAL A 56 11.01 -7.91 -2.04
CA VAL A 56 11.57 -8.52 -0.83
C VAL A 56 11.04 -9.93 -0.65
N ASP A 57 11.82 -10.80 -0.02
CA ASP A 57 11.49 -12.17 0.36
C ASP A 57 11.36 -12.36 1.88
N VAL A 58 11.60 -11.30 2.66
CA VAL A 58 11.50 -11.28 4.11
C VAL A 58 10.31 -10.41 4.53
N ASP A 59 9.55 -10.89 5.52
CA ASP A 59 8.44 -10.14 6.10
C ASP A 59 8.96 -9.15 7.14
N SER A 60 8.69 -7.86 6.92
CA SER A 60 9.08 -6.76 7.80
C SER A 60 8.46 -6.81 9.20
N HIS A 61 7.42 -7.63 9.40
CA HIS A 61 6.88 -7.90 10.73
C HIS A 61 7.83 -8.72 11.61
N TYR A 62 8.76 -9.47 11.02
CA TYR A 62 9.68 -10.36 11.74
C TYR A 62 11.13 -9.87 11.69
N ASP A 63 11.59 -9.37 10.56
CA ASP A 63 12.94 -8.86 10.37
C ASP A 63 12.97 -7.64 9.44
N LEU A 64 14.11 -6.97 9.33
CA LEU A 64 14.30 -5.81 8.47
C LEU A 64 14.67 -6.28 7.05
N PRO A 65 13.75 -6.18 6.07
CA PRO A 65 14.04 -6.61 4.71
C PRO A 65 15.10 -5.73 4.06
N VAL A 66 15.96 -6.34 3.24
CA VAL A 66 17.05 -5.66 2.55
C VAL A 66 16.76 -5.59 1.06
N ILE A 67 16.91 -4.41 0.46
CA ILE A 67 16.85 -4.21 -0.99
C ILE A 67 18.21 -3.79 -1.50
N ASN A 68 18.87 -4.68 -2.24
CA ASN A 68 20.19 -4.45 -2.83
C ASN A 68 20.09 -3.91 -4.25
N LYS A 69 19.44 -2.75 -4.42
CA LYS A 69 19.33 -2.02 -5.68
C LYS A 69 20.07 -0.69 -5.61
N SER A 70 20.59 -0.23 -6.75
CA SER A 70 21.13 1.11 -6.85
C SER A 70 20.01 2.16 -6.86
N ILE A 71 20.35 3.42 -6.63
CA ILE A 71 19.36 4.52 -6.66
C ILE A 71 18.76 4.70 -8.07
N GLU A 72 19.53 4.41 -9.11
CA GLU A 72 19.08 4.43 -10.50
C GLU A 72 18.03 3.35 -10.74
N GLN A 73 18.28 2.11 -10.30
CA GLN A 73 17.34 1.00 -10.41
C GLN A 73 16.04 1.30 -9.67
N LEU A 74 16.10 1.84 -8.44
CA LEU A 74 14.92 2.26 -7.69
C LEU A 74 14.15 3.35 -8.42
N THR A 75 14.85 4.31 -9.03
CA THR A 75 14.24 5.42 -9.77
C THR A 75 13.53 4.94 -11.04
N GLU A 76 14.10 3.95 -11.71
CA GLU A 76 13.54 3.40 -12.96
C GLU A 76 12.37 2.44 -12.72
N MET A 77 12.21 1.91 -11.52
CA MET A 77 11.20 0.91 -11.20
C MET A 77 10.34 1.33 -10.00
N GLU A 78 10.80 1.11 -8.77
CA GLU A 78 10.01 1.24 -7.55
C GLU A 78 9.43 2.64 -7.32
N LEU A 79 10.19 3.69 -7.67
CA LEU A 79 9.78 5.08 -7.46
C LEU A 79 8.82 5.61 -8.53
N VAL A 80 8.65 4.92 -9.67
CA VAL A 80 7.77 5.37 -10.76
C VAL A 80 6.32 5.51 -10.32
N PRO A 81 5.67 4.52 -9.67
CA PRO A 81 4.30 4.67 -9.19
C PRO A 81 4.15 5.75 -8.11
N PHE A 82 5.16 5.90 -7.24
CA PHE A 82 5.14 6.96 -6.23
C PHE A 82 5.21 8.35 -6.88
N LYS A 83 6.09 8.53 -7.87
CA LYS A 83 6.14 9.81 -8.61
C LYS A 83 4.81 10.12 -9.27
N ALA A 84 4.21 9.15 -9.97
CA ALA A 84 2.92 9.32 -10.64
C ALA A 84 1.80 9.70 -9.66
N ILE A 85 1.73 9.07 -8.49
CA ILE A 85 0.68 9.34 -7.50
C ILE A 85 0.92 10.66 -6.75
N PHE A 86 2.19 11.08 -6.57
CA PHE A 86 2.55 12.38 -6.00
C PHE A 86 2.15 13.51 -6.95
N ASP A 87 2.46 13.38 -8.24
CA ASP A 87 2.07 14.34 -9.27
C ASP A 87 0.54 14.44 -9.41
N ALA A 88 -0.17 13.36 -9.10
CA ALA A 88 -1.64 13.33 -9.07
C ALA A 88 -2.24 13.88 -7.76
N GLY A 89 -1.44 14.28 -6.78
CA GLY A 89 -1.88 14.99 -5.58
C GLY A 89 -2.35 14.10 -4.43
N VAL A 90 -1.71 12.94 -4.20
CA VAL A 90 -2.03 12.11 -3.02
C VAL A 90 -1.76 12.86 -1.71
N GLY A 91 -2.71 12.81 -0.79
CA GLY A 91 -2.65 13.56 0.47
C GLY A 91 -1.64 13.02 1.48
N SER A 92 -1.34 11.72 1.45
CA SER A 92 -0.39 11.13 2.39
C SER A 92 0.40 9.97 1.79
N VAL A 93 1.55 9.66 2.42
CA VAL A 93 2.40 8.52 2.09
C VAL A 93 2.85 7.80 3.36
N MET A 94 2.89 6.47 3.31
CA MET A 94 3.43 5.63 4.38
C MET A 94 4.82 5.15 4.01
N ILE A 95 5.76 5.33 4.95
CA ILE A 95 7.16 4.97 4.78
C ILE A 95 7.40 3.56 5.30
N ALA A 96 7.91 2.69 4.47
CA ALA A 96 8.22 1.29 4.78
C ALA A 96 9.36 1.14 5.80
N HIS A 97 9.42 -0.02 6.43
CA HIS A 97 10.59 -0.48 7.18
C HIS A 97 11.45 -1.37 6.27
N LEU A 98 12.39 -0.76 5.55
CA LEU A 98 13.32 -1.44 4.64
C LEU A 98 14.74 -0.97 4.93
N TYR A 99 15.72 -1.83 4.72
CA TYR A 99 17.12 -1.44 4.67
C TYR A 99 17.56 -1.38 3.22
N ILE A 100 17.95 -0.20 2.75
CA ILE A 100 18.38 0.05 1.37
C ILE A 100 19.73 0.75 1.41
N PRO A 101 20.86 0.01 1.30
CA PRO A 101 22.20 0.59 1.40
C PRO A 101 22.50 1.70 0.40
N ALA A 102 21.82 1.71 -0.75
CA ALA A 102 21.96 2.79 -1.75
C ALA A 102 21.37 4.12 -1.26
N ILE A 103 20.41 4.10 -0.32
CA ILE A 103 19.79 5.30 0.28
C ILE A 103 20.52 5.67 1.57
N ASP A 104 20.73 4.68 2.46
CA ASP A 104 21.38 4.90 3.75
C ASP A 104 22.26 3.70 4.09
N LYS A 105 23.57 3.94 4.24
CA LYS A 105 24.56 2.90 4.52
C LYS A 105 24.65 2.54 6.01
N THR A 106 23.93 3.25 6.86
CA THR A 106 23.92 2.98 8.29
C THR A 106 23.27 1.64 8.55
N GLU A 107 24.01 0.70 9.08
CA GLU A 107 23.52 -0.66 9.36
C GLU A 107 22.27 -0.63 10.25
N ASN A 108 21.29 -1.48 9.92
CA ASN A 108 19.99 -1.60 10.62
C ASN A 108 19.14 -0.30 10.66
N ARG A 109 19.47 0.70 9.84
CA ARG A 109 18.66 1.92 9.73
C ARG A 109 17.59 1.74 8.66
N ALA A 110 16.36 1.51 9.13
CA ALA A 110 15.21 1.39 8.25
C ALA A 110 14.90 2.71 7.53
N THR A 111 14.36 2.61 6.32
CA THR A 111 13.93 3.77 5.50
C THR A 111 12.99 4.71 6.24
N SER A 112 12.13 4.20 7.13
CA SER A 112 11.21 4.99 7.95
C SER A 112 11.88 5.89 8.99
N ILE A 113 13.11 5.58 9.38
CA ILE A 113 13.91 6.35 10.36
C ILE A 113 15.19 6.92 9.74
N SER A 114 15.29 6.90 8.41
CA SER A 114 16.40 7.44 7.65
C SER A 114 16.07 8.82 7.11
N LYS A 115 16.86 9.82 7.50
CA LYS A 115 16.77 11.18 6.95
C LYS A 115 17.03 11.19 5.44
N ASN A 116 17.98 10.38 4.98
CA ASN A 116 18.29 10.24 3.56
C ASN A 116 17.06 9.78 2.74
N ASN A 117 16.21 8.93 3.33
CA ASN A 117 14.99 8.48 2.66
C ASN A 117 13.84 9.50 2.78
N VAL A 118 13.52 9.94 4.01
CA VAL A 118 12.32 10.76 4.24
C VAL A 118 12.56 12.22 3.85
N THR A 119 13.65 12.82 4.27
CA THR A 119 13.94 14.23 3.96
C THR A 119 14.58 14.37 2.59
N ASP A 120 15.70 13.65 2.32
CA ASP A 120 16.49 13.95 1.14
C ASP A 120 15.88 13.35 -0.13
N LEU A 121 15.46 12.08 -0.11
CA LEU A 121 14.84 11.45 -1.28
C LEU A 121 13.39 11.92 -1.46
N LEU A 122 12.53 11.70 -0.46
CA LEU A 122 11.08 11.94 -0.62
C LEU A 122 10.76 13.44 -0.70
N ARG A 123 11.23 14.24 0.29
CA ARG A 123 10.90 15.67 0.35
C ARG A 123 11.68 16.48 -0.68
N ASN A 124 13.02 16.41 -0.63
CA ASN A 124 13.87 17.30 -1.41
C ASN A 124 13.97 16.86 -2.88
N LYS A 125 14.23 15.59 -3.15
CA LYS A 125 14.47 15.10 -4.52
C LYS A 125 13.17 14.82 -5.28
N MET A 126 12.15 14.21 -4.64
CA MET A 126 10.87 13.92 -5.28
C MET A 126 9.82 15.02 -5.10
N GLY A 127 10.07 16.03 -4.25
CA GLY A 127 9.21 17.20 -4.06
C GLY A 127 7.88 16.91 -3.37
N TYR A 128 7.80 15.85 -2.55
CA TYR A 128 6.55 15.48 -1.90
C TYR A 128 6.28 16.35 -0.66
N GLU A 129 5.14 17.05 -0.65
CA GLU A 129 4.75 17.98 0.42
C GLU A 129 3.63 17.45 1.33
N GLY A 130 2.91 16.39 0.94
CA GLY A 130 1.81 15.78 1.71
C GLY A 130 2.26 15.19 3.06
N LEU A 131 1.32 14.65 3.83
CA LEU A 131 1.63 14.01 5.12
C LEU A 131 2.46 12.74 4.95
N THR A 132 3.41 12.51 5.86
CA THR A 132 4.16 11.26 5.96
C THR A 132 3.81 10.52 7.23
N PHE A 133 3.56 9.22 7.07
CA PHE A 133 3.35 8.28 8.17
C PHE A 133 4.49 7.27 8.19
N THR A 134 4.99 6.90 9.34
CA THR A 134 5.79 5.67 9.43
C THR A 134 4.88 4.45 9.22
N ASP A 135 5.43 3.33 8.80
CA ASP A 135 4.80 2.04 9.08
C ASP A 135 4.82 1.77 10.58
N ALA A 136 4.20 0.70 11.06
CA ALA A 136 4.00 0.43 12.47
C ALA A 136 5.33 0.28 13.22
N LEU A 137 5.63 1.22 14.13
CA LEU A 137 6.91 1.27 14.85
C LEU A 137 7.10 0.13 15.86
N GLU A 138 6.04 -0.63 16.18
CA GLU A 138 6.11 -1.84 17.01
C GLU A 138 6.60 -3.08 16.25
N MET A 139 6.71 -3.01 14.91
CA MET A 139 7.17 -4.13 14.09
C MET A 139 8.59 -4.54 14.46
N LYS A 140 8.82 -5.86 14.64
CA LYS A 140 10.10 -6.40 15.13
C LYS A 140 11.27 -6.07 14.21
N GLY A 141 11.04 -5.89 12.92
CA GLY A 141 12.06 -5.49 11.95
C GLY A 141 12.79 -4.20 12.33
N VAL A 142 12.16 -3.32 13.11
CA VAL A 142 12.77 -2.05 13.57
C VAL A 142 12.81 -1.92 15.07
N ALA A 143 11.77 -2.34 15.80
CA ALA A 143 11.65 -2.13 17.26
C ALA A 143 12.80 -2.75 18.05
N LYS A 144 13.35 -3.89 17.60
CA LYS A 144 14.45 -4.58 18.26
C LYS A 144 15.76 -3.78 18.32
N PHE A 145 15.95 -2.82 17.42
CA PHE A 145 17.17 -2.00 17.36
C PHE A 145 17.05 -0.67 18.12
N PHE A 146 15.82 -0.24 18.46
CA PHE A 146 15.54 1.07 19.05
C PHE A 146 14.59 0.97 20.25
N PRO A 147 15.07 0.53 21.43
CA PRO A 147 14.23 0.37 22.62
C PRO A 147 13.82 1.71 23.26
N GLY A 148 12.84 1.66 24.17
CA GLY A 148 12.48 2.75 25.08
C GLY A 148 11.97 4.01 24.38
N GLY A 149 11.23 3.86 23.28
CA GLY A 149 10.65 5.00 22.53
C GLY A 149 11.64 5.77 21.65
N THR A 150 12.91 5.36 21.58
CA THR A 150 13.95 6.04 20.79
C THR A 150 13.66 5.99 19.28
N ILE A 151 12.98 4.94 18.80
CA ILE A 151 12.56 4.84 17.40
C ILE A 151 11.65 6.02 16.99
N SER A 152 10.79 6.47 17.91
CA SER A 152 9.90 7.62 17.68
C SER A 152 10.68 8.92 17.49
N VAL A 153 11.77 9.09 18.23
CA VAL A 153 12.68 10.23 18.08
C VAL A 153 13.38 10.20 16.73
N GLU A 154 13.96 9.04 16.35
CA GLU A 154 14.61 8.88 15.05
C GLU A 154 13.66 9.10 13.89
N ALA A 155 12.41 8.62 13.97
CA ALA A 155 11.39 8.84 12.96
C ALA A 155 11.02 10.32 12.78
N ILE A 156 10.94 11.09 13.87
CA ILE A 156 10.71 12.55 13.81
C ILE A 156 11.91 13.26 13.18
N ILE A 157 13.13 12.91 13.60
CA ILE A 157 14.38 13.48 13.05
C ILE A 157 14.49 13.16 11.55
N ALA A 158 14.07 11.96 11.13
CA ALA A 158 14.05 11.58 9.72
C ALA A 158 13.11 12.44 8.86
N GLY A 159 12.11 13.09 9.47
CA GLY A 159 11.19 14.01 8.78
C GLY A 159 9.75 13.52 8.69
N ASN A 160 9.38 12.41 9.36
CA ASN A 160 7.98 11.98 9.38
C ASN A 160 7.09 12.94 10.15
N ASP A 161 5.85 13.11 9.68
CA ASP A 161 4.86 13.96 10.32
C ASP A 161 4.07 13.21 11.39
N MET A 162 3.79 11.91 11.15
CA MET A 162 3.00 11.06 12.04
C MET A 162 3.69 9.71 12.28
N LEU A 163 3.59 9.24 13.53
CA LEU A 163 4.14 7.99 13.99
C LEU A 163 3.01 6.96 14.12
N CYS A 164 3.12 5.85 13.40
CA CYS A 164 2.12 4.79 13.45
C CYS A 164 2.51 3.76 14.52
N LEU A 165 1.58 3.41 15.41
CA LEU A 165 1.67 2.31 16.37
C LEU A 165 3.06 2.16 17.05
N PRO A 166 3.54 3.15 17.81
CA PRO A 166 4.71 2.93 18.64
C PRO A 166 4.39 1.92 19.75
N ALA A 167 5.31 1.03 20.06
CA ALA A 167 5.11 -0.03 21.07
C ALA A 167 4.65 0.50 22.43
N SER A 168 5.11 1.71 22.81
CA SER A 168 4.69 2.41 24.01
C SER A 168 4.59 3.90 23.76
N VAL A 169 3.37 4.42 23.74
CA VAL A 169 3.12 5.87 23.59
C VAL A 169 3.72 6.68 24.74
N PRO A 170 3.57 6.30 26.02
CA PRO A 170 4.19 7.05 27.14
C PRO A 170 5.72 7.13 27.05
N GLU A 171 6.39 6.05 26.67
CA GLU A 171 7.84 6.03 26.50
C GLU A 171 8.26 6.89 25.30
N SER A 172 7.52 6.84 24.20
CA SER A 172 7.77 7.67 23.02
C SER A 172 7.66 9.17 23.36
N ILE A 173 6.63 9.57 24.10
CA ILE A 173 6.47 10.96 24.56
C ILE A 173 7.65 11.37 25.46
N THR A 174 8.05 10.50 26.38
CA THR A 174 9.18 10.74 27.28
C THR A 174 10.49 10.91 26.50
N ALA A 175 10.76 10.02 25.56
CA ALA A 175 11.94 10.07 24.70
C ALA A 175 11.98 11.35 23.84
N ILE A 176 10.83 11.73 23.23
CA ILE A 176 10.71 12.96 22.44
C ILE A 176 10.96 14.21 23.29
N LYS A 177 10.34 14.29 24.50
CA LYS A 177 10.60 15.41 25.44
C LYS A 177 12.07 15.51 25.83
N LYS A 178 12.70 14.37 26.07
CA LYS A 178 14.15 14.31 26.33
C LYS A 178 14.97 14.79 25.13
N ALA A 179 14.62 14.36 23.92
CA ALA A 179 15.31 14.79 22.70
C ALA A 179 15.18 16.30 22.45
N ILE A 180 14.05 16.92 22.85
CA ILE A 180 13.87 18.37 22.82
C ILE A 180 14.77 19.05 23.86
N ALA A 181 14.80 18.53 25.08
CA ALA A 181 15.69 19.06 26.13
C ALA A 181 17.17 18.95 25.75
N ASP A 182 17.56 17.86 25.10
CA ASP A 182 18.91 17.62 24.54
C ASP A 182 19.20 18.40 23.25
N LYS A 183 18.27 19.23 22.77
CA LYS A 183 18.35 20.04 21.52
C LYS A 183 18.57 19.22 20.25
N LYS A 184 18.14 17.95 20.22
CA LYS A 184 18.15 17.11 19.03
C LYS A 184 16.94 17.38 18.11
N ILE A 185 15.82 17.82 18.69
CA ILE A 185 14.59 18.25 18.05
C ILE A 185 14.21 19.59 18.68
N SER A 186 13.68 20.52 17.90
CA SER A 186 13.13 21.77 18.42
C SER A 186 11.61 21.69 18.60
N TRP A 187 11.04 22.58 19.40
CA TRP A 187 9.61 22.78 19.48
C TRP A 187 9.03 23.26 18.14
N ASP A 188 9.79 24.01 17.36
CA ASP A 188 9.38 24.48 16.05
C ASP A 188 9.22 23.30 15.08
N ASP A 189 10.13 22.33 15.09
CA ASP A 189 9.99 21.10 14.30
C ASP A 189 8.70 20.33 14.65
N ILE A 190 8.36 20.25 15.93
CA ILE A 190 7.11 19.59 16.37
C ILE A 190 5.90 20.42 15.94
N ASN A 191 5.92 21.74 16.15
CA ASN A 191 4.82 22.62 15.82
C ASN A 191 4.50 22.62 14.32
N GLU A 192 5.51 22.61 13.44
CA GLU A 192 5.31 22.51 11.99
C GLU A 192 4.62 21.18 11.59
N LYS A 193 5.03 20.07 12.20
CA LYS A 193 4.35 18.78 11.95
C LYS A 193 2.91 18.79 12.47
N VAL A 194 2.67 19.29 13.67
CA VAL A 194 1.32 19.42 14.24
C VAL A 194 0.44 20.32 13.38
N LYS A 195 0.96 21.47 12.95
CA LYS A 195 0.25 22.39 12.05
C LYS A 195 -0.16 21.72 10.75
N LYS A 196 0.75 20.95 10.13
CA LYS A 196 0.47 20.21 8.90
C LYS A 196 -0.64 19.17 9.09
N VAL A 197 -0.62 18.43 10.20
CA VAL A 197 -1.66 17.46 10.55
C VAL A 197 -3.00 18.15 10.80
N LEU A 198 -3.02 19.26 11.54
CA LEU A 198 -4.24 20.04 11.82
C LEU A 198 -4.84 20.65 10.55
N LEU A 199 -3.98 21.17 9.65
CA LEU A 199 -4.41 21.68 8.36
C LEU A 199 -5.08 20.59 7.52
N SER A 200 -4.49 19.42 7.47
CA SER A 200 -5.06 18.28 6.75
C SER A 200 -6.40 17.84 7.33
N LYS A 201 -6.53 17.80 8.66
CA LYS A 201 -7.82 17.56 9.33
C LYS A 201 -8.87 18.62 9.00
N TYR A 202 -8.46 19.88 8.97
CA TYR A 202 -9.35 21.00 8.63
C TYR A 202 -9.85 20.88 7.18
N GLN A 203 -8.95 20.59 6.23
CA GLN A 203 -9.30 20.40 4.82
C GLN A 203 -10.27 19.22 4.59
N LEU A 204 -10.19 18.19 5.43
CA LEU A 204 -11.13 17.06 5.43
C LEU A 204 -12.44 17.35 6.17
N GLY A 205 -12.66 18.59 6.64
CA GLY A 205 -13.89 18.96 7.36
C GLY A 205 -13.98 18.44 8.80
N LEU A 206 -12.90 17.87 9.36
CA LEU A 206 -12.88 17.26 10.69
C LEU A 206 -12.90 18.30 11.85
N ASN A 207 -12.93 19.59 11.53
CA ASN A 207 -13.20 20.68 12.48
C ASN A 207 -14.69 20.82 12.84
N LYS A 208 -15.56 20.08 12.14
CA LYS A 208 -17.00 20.02 12.41
C LYS A 208 -17.35 18.60 12.85
N THR A 209 -18.02 18.48 14.01
CA THR A 209 -18.53 17.19 14.45
C THR A 209 -19.65 16.75 13.52
N GLN A 210 -19.46 15.61 12.87
CA GLN A 210 -20.49 14.95 12.07
C GLN A 210 -20.82 13.62 12.75
N TRP A 211 -22.12 13.41 13.02
CA TRP A 211 -22.60 12.12 13.53
C TRP A 211 -22.87 11.21 12.35
N VAL A 212 -22.35 9.99 12.43
CA VAL A 212 -22.66 8.94 11.44
C VAL A 212 -24.03 8.37 11.78
N ASP A 213 -24.96 8.41 10.82
CA ASP A 213 -26.21 7.66 10.92
C ASP A 213 -25.90 6.17 10.78
N THR A 214 -26.23 5.41 11.81
CA THR A 214 -25.99 3.95 11.84
C THR A 214 -27.20 3.14 11.37
N ASN A 215 -28.34 3.78 11.06
CA ASN A 215 -29.50 3.09 10.49
C ASN A 215 -29.16 2.61 9.08
N ASN A 216 -29.37 1.34 8.82
CA ASN A 216 -29.08 0.66 7.55
C ASN A 216 -27.64 0.83 7.04
N LEU A 217 -26.69 1.15 7.93
CA LEU A 217 -25.31 1.49 7.55
C LEU A 217 -24.64 0.41 6.69
N LEU A 218 -24.84 -0.87 7.04
CA LEU A 218 -24.26 -2.00 6.29
C LEU A 218 -24.89 -2.17 4.91
N GLU A 219 -26.19 -2.02 4.80
CA GLU A 219 -26.92 -2.07 3.53
C GLU A 219 -26.47 -0.93 2.61
N ASP A 220 -26.40 0.29 3.13
CA ASP A 220 -26.01 1.48 2.37
C ASP A 220 -24.55 1.40 1.86
N ILE A 221 -23.61 1.00 2.73
CA ILE A 221 -22.21 0.82 2.36
C ILE A 221 -22.06 -0.27 1.30
N ASN A 222 -22.83 -1.35 1.38
CA ASN A 222 -22.73 -2.50 0.48
C ASN A 222 -23.65 -2.43 -0.73
N ALA A 223 -24.50 -1.44 -0.86
CA ALA A 223 -25.51 -1.35 -1.93
C ALA A 223 -24.96 -1.53 -3.37
N LYS A 224 -23.72 -1.13 -3.61
CA LYS A 224 -23.05 -1.24 -4.91
C LYS A 224 -21.98 -2.33 -4.97
N THR A 225 -21.74 -3.04 -3.86
CA THR A 225 -20.58 -3.95 -3.74
C THR A 225 -20.65 -5.09 -4.77
N ASP A 226 -21.80 -5.70 -4.97
CA ASP A 226 -21.93 -6.82 -5.91
C ASP A 226 -21.79 -6.38 -7.37
N ALA A 227 -22.31 -5.21 -7.73
CA ALA A 227 -22.13 -4.64 -9.06
C ALA A 227 -20.66 -4.33 -9.34
N ILE A 228 -19.95 -3.74 -8.37
CA ILE A 228 -18.51 -3.46 -8.49
C ILE A 228 -17.72 -4.78 -8.59
N ARG A 229 -18.02 -5.77 -7.75
CA ARG A 229 -17.37 -7.09 -7.82
C ARG A 229 -17.56 -7.75 -9.17
N TYR A 230 -18.77 -7.68 -9.73
CA TYR A 230 -19.06 -8.23 -11.05
C TYR A 230 -18.22 -7.56 -12.14
N GLU A 231 -18.18 -6.23 -12.17
CA GLU A 231 -17.39 -5.49 -13.17
C GLU A 231 -15.88 -5.74 -13.02
N VAL A 232 -15.36 -5.79 -11.78
CA VAL A 232 -13.95 -6.13 -11.54
C VAL A 232 -13.65 -7.55 -12.02
N ALA A 233 -14.48 -8.52 -11.67
CA ALA A 233 -14.29 -9.90 -12.10
C ALA A 233 -14.35 -10.05 -13.62
N LYS A 234 -15.37 -9.45 -14.26
CA LYS A 234 -15.55 -9.46 -15.71
C LYS A 234 -14.34 -8.92 -16.47
N ASN A 235 -13.76 -7.83 -15.98
CA ASN A 235 -12.59 -7.19 -16.61
C ASN A 235 -11.26 -7.80 -16.18
N GLY A 236 -11.23 -8.57 -15.08
CA GLY A 236 -10.03 -9.22 -14.55
C GLY A 236 -9.81 -10.65 -15.04
N ILE A 237 -10.78 -11.25 -15.74
CA ILE A 237 -10.64 -12.61 -16.26
C ILE A 237 -9.51 -12.65 -17.29
N THR A 238 -8.54 -13.55 -17.05
CA THR A 238 -7.41 -13.79 -17.95
C THR A 238 -7.51 -15.20 -18.50
N VAL A 239 -7.60 -15.34 -19.81
CA VAL A 239 -7.53 -16.63 -20.49
C VAL A 239 -6.05 -16.95 -20.73
N LEU A 240 -5.54 -18.01 -20.09
CA LEU A 240 -4.13 -18.40 -20.17
C LEU A 240 -3.82 -19.19 -21.43
N GLU A 241 -4.66 -20.18 -21.77
CA GLU A 241 -4.49 -21.00 -22.96
C GLU A 241 -5.80 -21.67 -23.38
N GLN A 242 -5.98 -21.80 -24.68
CA GLN A 242 -7.03 -22.64 -25.23
C GLN A 242 -6.39 -23.61 -26.23
N SER A 243 -6.57 -24.91 -26.04
CA SER A 243 -5.98 -25.94 -26.92
C SER A 243 -6.45 -25.75 -28.37
N GLY A 244 -5.49 -25.50 -29.26
CA GLY A 244 -5.73 -25.35 -30.69
C GLY A 244 -5.86 -23.91 -31.22
N MET A 245 -5.84 -22.88 -30.39
CA MET A 245 -5.78 -21.48 -30.82
C MET A 245 -4.57 -20.77 -30.23
N LYS A 246 -3.75 -20.17 -31.09
CA LYS A 246 -2.77 -19.16 -30.62
C LYS A 246 -3.57 -17.92 -30.27
N ALA A 247 -3.65 -17.60 -28.97
CA ALA A 247 -4.26 -16.37 -28.50
C ALA A 247 -3.50 -15.18 -29.10
N SER A 248 -4.10 -14.49 -30.07
CA SER A 248 -3.67 -13.16 -30.44
C SER A 248 -4.17 -12.20 -29.35
N ARG A 249 -3.38 -11.21 -29.01
CA ARG A 249 -3.66 -10.24 -27.95
C ARG A 249 -4.93 -9.39 -28.18
N THR A 250 -5.58 -9.50 -29.32
CA THR A 250 -6.74 -8.72 -29.74
C THR A 250 -8.03 -9.53 -29.88
N ASP A 251 -7.93 -10.85 -30.01
CA ASP A 251 -9.08 -11.74 -30.04
C ASP A 251 -9.18 -12.44 -28.68
N TYR A 252 -9.88 -11.84 -27.73
CA TYR A 252 -10.47 -12.59 -26.64
C TYR A 252 -11.42 -13.60 -27.29
N ALA A 253 -10.83 -14.72 -27.71
CA ALA A 253 -11.60 -15.80 -28.27
C ALA A 253 -12.68 -16.09 -27.24
N GLN A 254 -13.89 -15.86 -27.63
CA GLN A 254 -15.02 -16.42 -26.95
C GLN A 254 -14.66 -17.87 -26.70
N VAL A 255 -14.50 -18.25 -25.45
CA VAL A 255 -14.62 -19.63 -25.07
C VAL A 255 -16.13 -19.88 -25.13
N PRO A 256 -16.70 -20.26 -26.27
CA PRO A 256 -18.10 -20.59 -26.29
C PRO A 256 -18.18 -22.00 -25.74
N LEU A 257 -18.33 -22.14 -24.43
CA LEU A 257 -19.07 -23.26 -23.96
C LEU A 257 -20.47 -23.05 -24.53
N THR A 258 -20.71 -23.61 -25.69
CA THR A 258 -22.05 -23.57 -26.29
C THR A 258 -22.91 -24.59 -25.58
N PRO A 259 -24.22 -24.34 -25.37
CA PRO A 259 -25.16 -25.32 -24.81
C PRO A 259 -25.23 -26.64 -25.58
N ALA A 260 -24.61 -26.71 -26.75
CA ALA A 260 -24.48 -27.93 -27.57
C ALA A 260 -23.36 -28.88 -27.11
N GLN A 261 -22.51 -28.48 -26.19
CA GLN A 261 -21.48 -29.36 -25.62
C GLN A 261 -22.11 -30.28 -24.58
N LYS A 262 -22.23 -31.55 -24.95
CA LYS A 262 -23.08 -32.54 -24.29
C LYS A 262 -22.52 -33.14 -22.97
N LYS A 263 -21.31 -32.81 -22.56
CA LYS A 263 -20.73 -33.25 -21.26
C LYS A 263 -19.70 -32.23 -20.77
N VAL A 264 -20.04 -31.55 -19.72
CA VAL A 264 -19.14 -30.60 -19.02
C VAL A 264 -18.93 -31.14 -17.61
N ALA A 265 -17.68 -31.21 -17.17
CA ALA A 265 -17.34 -31.54 -15.79
C ALA A 265 -16.63 -30.34 -15.14
N TYR A 266 -16.96 -30.06 -13.90
CA TYR A 266 -16.27 -29.08 -13.08
C TYR A 266 -15.44 -29.77 -12.02
N ILE A 267 -14.15 -29.50 -12.00
CA ILE A 267 -13.22 -30.02 -10.99
C ILE A 267 -12.65 -28.86 -10.20
N GLY A 268 -13.03 -28.75 -8.93
CA GLY A 268 -12.48 -27.75 -8.00
C GLY A 268 -11.24 -28.27 -7.29
N ILE A 269 -10.08 -27.64 -7.50
CA ILE A 269 -8.84 -27.99 -6.80
C ILE A 269 -8.64 -26.97 -5.66
N GLY A 270 -8.36 -27.47 -4.44
CA GLY A 270 -8.15 -26.62 -3.27
C GLY A 270 -9.42 -26.07 -2.62
N THR A 271 -10.60 -26.62 -2.98
CA THR A 271 -11.88 -26.28 -2.35
C THR A 271 -12.51 -27.54 -1.74
N SER A 272 -13.12 -27.40 -0.57
CA SER A 272 -13.86 -28.48 0.12
C SER A 272 -15.34 -28.50 -0.24
N SER A 273 -15.82 -27.54 -1.00
CA SER A 273 -17.23 -27.40 -1.37
C SER A 273 -17.38 -26.75 -2.74
N LEU A 274 -18.53 -26.96 -3.36
CA LEU A 274 -18.89 -26.36 -4.64
C LEU A 274 -18.96 -24.85 -4.52
N ASN A 275 -18.02 -24.15 -5.19
CA ASN A 275 -17.98 -22.70 -5.19
C ASN A 275 -19.01 -22.07 -6.16
N ALA A 276 -19.11 -20.74 -6.19
CA ALA A 276 -20.08 -20.03 -7.03
C ALA A 276 -19.91 -20.34 -8.53
N PHE A 277 -18.66 -20.51 -9.00
CA PHE A 277 -18.36 -20.86 -10.38
C PHE A 277 -18.85 -22.27 -10.73
N GLY A 278 -18.54 -23.26 -9.88
CA GLY A 278 -19.02 -24.64 -10.08
C GLY A 278 -20.56 -24.72 -10.07
N LYS A 279 -21.22 -24.01 -9.14
CA LYS A 279 -22.70 -23.91 -9.12
C LYS A 279 -23.25 -23.32 -10.43
N ARG A 280 -22.59 -22.33 -10.99
CA ARG A 280 -22.98 -21.72 -12.24
C ARG A 280 -22.78 -22.66 -13.41
N MET A 281 -21.65 -23.38 -13.44
CA MET A 281 -21.39 -24.41 -14.47
C MET A 281 -22.45 -25.52 -14.46
N MET A 282 -22.84 -26.00 -13.28
CA MET A 282 -23.94 -26.98 -13.15
C MET A 282 -25.24 -26.43 -13.69
N ASN A 283 -25.60 -25.20 -13.34
CA ASN A 283 -26.89 -24.62 -13.74
C ASN A 283 -26.96 -24.28 -15.23
N ASP A 284 -25.87 -23.78 -15.83
CA ASP A 284 -25.88 -23.28 -17.21
C ASP A 284 -25.53 -24.38 -18.23
N PHE A 285 -24.81 -25.43 -17.83
CA PHE A 285 -24.27 -26.44 -18.73
C PHE A 285 -24.58 -27.88 -18.30
N ASP A 286 -25.42 -28.09 -17.30
CA ASP A 286 -25.73 -29.40 -16.75
C ASP A 286 -24.44 -30.19 -16.42
N ALA A 287 -23.50 -29.51 -15.78
CA ALA A 287 -22.18 -30.05 -15.44
C ALA A 287 -22.24 -30.95 -14.20
N ASP A 288 -21.54 -32.08 -14.27
CA ASP A 288 -21.32 -32.98 -13.13
C ASP A 288 -20.24 -32.47 -12.15
#